data_7d58d9d146cad5a2418e9ed1fe4df264
#
_entry.id   7d58d9d146cad5a2418e9ed1fe4df264
#
_cell.length_a   1.000
_cell.length_b   1.000
_cell.length_c   1.000
_cell.angle_alpha   90.00
_cell.angle_beta   90.00
_cell.angle_gamma   90.00
#
_symmetry.space_group_name_H-M   'P 1'
#
loop_
_entity.id
_entity.type
_entity.pdbx_description
1 polymer ?
#
loop_
_entity_poly.entity_id
_entity_poly.type
_entity_poly.pdbx_seq_one_letter_code
_entity_poly.pdbx_strand_id
1 'polypeptide(L)'
;RIEEIIDFFSKNEVDSIYIIFPDPRPKKRDLKKRLVGLDFMKKYFKILKSTGKIILKTDDIKLFELCISTVKNNFRYKNLILTKDYYKSSFYSEEKNIKTRYEEKFLKMNKKINYLEFNKAN
;
A
#
# COMPACT_ATOMS: atom_id res chain seq x y z
N ARG A 1 -15.96 8.94 0.66
CA ARG A 1 -14.50 9.08 0.50
C ARG A 1 -13.79 8.04 1.34
N ILE A 2 -12.53 7.79 1.05
CA ILE A 2 -11.78 6.72 1.74
C ILE A 2 -11.67 6.96 3.25
N GLU A 3 -11.46 8.19 3.68
CA GLU A 3 -11.39 8.52 5.10
C GLU A 3 -12.70 8.21 5.84
N GLU A 4 -13.84 8.40 5.20
CA GLU A 4 -15.14 8.07 5.76
C GLU A 4 -15.31 6.55 5.92
N ILE A 5 -14.83 5.78 4.94
CA ILE A 5 -14.86 4.31 5.00
C ILE A 5 -13.98 3.82 6.15
N ILE A 6 -12.79 4.39 6.32
CA ILE A 6 -11.88 4.01 7.40
C ILE A 6 -12.53 4.27 8.76
N ASP A 7 -13.22 5.40 8.91
CA ASP A 7 -13.85 5.78 10.17
C ASP A 7 -15.00 4.85 10.59
N PHE A 8 -15.54 4.04 9.68
CA PHE A 8 -16.53 3.01 10.02
C PHE A 8 -15.95 1.82 10.76
N PHE A 9 -14.65 1.59 10.66
CA PHE A 9 -14.01 0.45 11.29
C PHE A 9 -13.56 0.77 12.71
N SER A 10 -13.74 -0.21 13.59
CA SER A 10 -13.23 -0.14 14.95
C SER A 10 -11.74 -0.47 15.00
N LYS A 11 -11.10 -0.17 16.10
CA LYS A 11 -9.74 -0.61 16.39
C LYS A 11 -9.61 -2.11 16.21
N ASN A 12 -8.52 -2.55 15.56
CA ASN A 12 -8.19 -3.97 15.44
C ASN A 12 -9.29 -4.80 14.76
N GLU A 13 -9.97 -4.22 13.77
CA GLU A 13 -11.09 -4.90 13.11
C GLU A 13 -10.71 -5.51 11.76
N VAL A 14 -9.72 -4.95 11.06
CA VAL A 14 -9.40 -5.27 9.68
C VAL A 14 -8.18 -6.19 9.59
N ASP A 15 -8.28 -7.27 8.80
CA ASP A 15 -7.19 -8.22 8.60
C ASP A 15 -6.13 -7.74 7.62
N SER A 16 -6.56 -7.12 6.52
CA SER A 16 -5.67 -6.68 5.45
C SER A 16 -6.20 -5.42 4.78
N ILE A 17 -5.28 -4.56 4.34
CA ILE A 17 -5.60 -3.36 3.56
C ILE A 17 -4.81 -3.43 2.26
N TYR A 18 -5.52 -3.31 1.14
CA TYR A 18 -4.94 -3.28 -0.20
C TYR A 18 -5.03 -1.87 -0.76
N ILE A 19 -3.88 -1.29 -1.10
CA ILE A 19 -3.79 0.03 -1.72
C ILE A 19 -3.29 -0.21 -3.15
N ILE A 20 -4.21 -0.14 -4.11
CA ILE A 20 -3.95 -0.54 -5.49
C ILE A 20 -4.02 0.68 -6.40
N PHE A 21 -2.90 1.06 -6.97
CA PHE A 21 -2.76 2.20 -7.89
C PHE A 21 -3.39 3.48 -7.36
N PRO A 22 -3.02 3.93 -6.14
CA PRO A 22 -3.55 5.17 -5.59
C PRO A 22 -3.06 6.38 -6.38
N ASP A 23 -3.84 7.47 -6.34
CA ASP A 23 -3.43 8.74 -6.92
C ASP A 23 -2.19 9.26 -6.16
N PRO A 24 -1.08 9.52 -6.85
CA PRO A 24 0.15 9.99 -6.19
C PRO A 24 0.03 11.32 -5.47
N ARG A 25 -0.85 12.22 -5.94
CA ARG A 25 -1.03 13.58 -5.39
C ARG A 25 0.29 14.26 -5.08
N PRO A 26 1.09 14.62 -6.12
CA PRO A 26 2.47 15.09 -5.90
C PRO A 26 2.57 16.51 -5.33
N LYS A 27 1.48 17.28 -5.35
CA LYS A 27 1.47 18.67 -4.88
C LYS A 27 1.54 18.72 -3.35
N LYS A 28 2.34 19.65 -2.82
CA LYS A 28 2.49 19.84 -1.38
C LYS A 28 1.15 20.07 -0.65
N ARG A 29 0.21 20.77 -1.28
CA ARG A 29 -1.12 21.04 -0.71
C ARG A 29 -1.95 19.76 -0.49
N ASP A 30 -1.59 18.67 -1.16
CA ASP A 30 -2.30 17.40 -1.08
C ASP A 30 -1.64 16.37 -0.17
N LEU A 31 -0.62 16.76 0.62
CA LEU A 31 0.11 15.83 1.49
C LEU A 31 -0.80 14.97 2.36
N LYS A 32 -1.80 15.59 3.00
CA LYS A 32 -2.73 14.89 3.88
C LYS A 32 -3.69 13.96 3.14
N LYS A 33 -3.84 14.14 1.83
CA LYS A 33 -4.73 13.35 0.97
C LYS A 33 -4.04 12.13 0.37
N ARG A 34 -2.73 12.00 0.55
CA ARG A 34 -1.97 10.86 0.02
C ARG A 34 -2.31 9.59 0.80
N LEU A 35 -2.80 8.57 0.10
CA LEU A 35 -3.22 7.32 0.73
C LEU A 35 -2.08 6.54 1.40
N VAL A 36 -0.84 6.81 1.04
CA VAL A 36 0.34 6.20 1.68
C VAL A 36 1.07 7.18 2.59
N GLY A 37 0.54 8.38 2.77
CA GLY A 37 1.10 9.39 3.64
C GLY A 37 0.88 9.07 5.13
N LEU A 38 1.53 9.85 5.99
CA LEU A 38 1.53 9.61 7.43
C LEU A 38 0.13 9.58 8.03
N ASP A 39 -0.73 10.53 7.64
CA ASP A 39 -2.07 10.66 8.23
C ASP A 39 -2.94 9.43 7.94
N PHE A 40 -2.96 8.96 6.69
CA PHE A 40 -3.69 7.75 6.34
C PHE A 40 -3.06 6.50 6.94
N MET A 41 -1.74 6.42 6.94
CA MET A 41 -1.03 5.27 7.50
C MET A 41 -1.34 5.09 9.00
N LYS A 42 -1.44 6.19 9.74
CA LYS A 42 -1.87 6.16 11.15
C LYS A 42 -3.26 5.54 11.30
N LYS A 43 -4.18 5.89 10.40
CA LYS A 43 -5.54 5.33 10.39
C LYS A 43 -5.53 3.84 10.08
N TYR A 44 -4.73 3.41 9.10
CA TYR A 44 -4.61 1.99 8.75
C TYR A 44 -4.10 1.16 9.92
N PHE A 45 -3.05 1.63 10.59
CA PHE A 45 -2.48 0.92 11.73
C PHE A 45 -3.45 0.82 12.90
N LYS A 46 -4.34 1.82 13.03
CA LYS A 46 -5.35 1.81 14.09
C LYS A 46 -6.41 0.71 13.85
N ILE A 47 -6.88 0.57 12.61
CA ILE A 47 -7.96 -0.39 12.29
C ILE A 47 -7.46 -1.80 12.00
N LEU A 48 -6.17 -1.97 11.67
CA LEU A 48 -5.59 -3.29 11.44
C LEU A 48 -5.52 -4.09 12.73
N LYS A 49 -5.86 -5.37 12.61
CA LYS A 49 -5.61 -6.34 13.68
C LYS A 49 -4.11 -6.45 13.95
N SER A 50 -3.76 -6.94 15.15
CA SER A 50 -2.39 -7.35 15.44
C SER A 50 -1.93 -8.31 14.35
N THR A 51 -0.75 -8.06 13.77
CA THR A 51 -0.23 -8.80 12.62
C THR A 51 -1.01 -8.63 11.32
N GLY A 52 -1.94 -7.67 11.26
CA GLY A 52 -2.65 -7.33 10.03
C GLY A 52 -1.68 -6.85 8.95
N LYS A 53 -2.08 -7.01 7.68
CA LYS A 53 -1.20 -6.80 6.53
C LYS A 53 -1.62 -5.57 5.72
N ILE A 54 -0.62 -4.82 5.24
CA ILE A 54 -0.82 -3.76 4.24
C ILE A 54 -0.08 -4.16 2.97
N ILE A 55 -0.76 -4.03 1.84
CA ILE A 55 -0.23 -4.34 0.51
C ILE A 55 -0.37 -3.09 -0.36
N LEU A 56 0.71 -2.70 -1.04
CA LEU A 56 0.71 -1.59 -1.99
C LEU A 56 1.18 -2.09 -3.35
N LYS A 57 0.44 -1.72 -4.40
CA LYS A 57 0.87 -1.84 -5.79
C LYS A 57 0.79 -0.47 -6.45
N THR A 58 1.83 -0.06 -7.13
CA THR A 58 1.85 1.22 -7.85
C THR A 58 2.89 1.20 -8.97
N ASP A 59 2.61 1.93 -10.04
CA ASP A 59 3.59 2.21 -11.09
C ASP A 59 4.44 3.43 -10.78
N ASP A 60 4.07 4.21 -9.76
CA ASP A 60 4.75 5.45 -9.38
C ASP A 60 5.85 5.16 -8.36
N ILE A 61 7.11 5.30 -8.78
CA ILE A 61 8.27 5.01 -7.93
C ILE A 61 8.39 5.98 -6.75
N LYS A 62 8.02 7.24 -6.95
CA LYS A 62 8.11 8.25 -5.87
C LYS A 62 7.12 7.94 -4.77
N LEU A 63 5.90 7.55 -5.13
CA LEU A 63 4.89 7.12 -4.17
C LEU A 63 5.33 5.85 -3.43
N PHE A 64 5.93 4.92 -4.14
CA PHE A 64 6.47 3.69 -3.56
C PHE A 64 7.54 3.99 -2.51
N GLU A 65 8.50 4.86 -2.85
CA GLU A 65 9.56 5.27 -1.92
C GLU A 65 9.01 6.06 -0.73
N LEU A 66 7.99 6.90 -0.96
CA LEU A 66 7.31 7.62 0.11
C LEU A 66 6.68 6.66 1.12
N CYS A 67 6.01 5.63 0.64
CA CYS A 67 5.39 4.62 1.49
C CYS A 67 6.44 3.92 2.36
N ILE A 68 7.54 3.47 1.75
CA ILE A 68 8.63 2.81 2.46
C ILE A 68 9.18 3.71 3.57
N SER A 69 9.49 4.94 3.23
CA SER A 69 10.04 5.95 4.15
C SER A 69 9.07 6.23 5.30
N THR A 70 7.79 6.43 5.01
CA THR A 70 6.76 6.70 6.01
C THR A 70 6.66 5.55 7.02
N VAL A 71 6.63 4.33 6.54
CA VAL A 71 6.52 3.14 7.39
C VAL A 71 7.77 2.95 8.23
N LYS A 72 8.95 2.99 7.61
CA LYS A 72 10.22 2.77 8.32
C LYS A 72 10.48 3.82 9.40
N ASN A 73 10.09 5.05 9.17
CA ASN A 73 10.40 6.15 10.08
C ASN A 73 9.36 6.34 11.20
N ASN A 74 8.16 5.80 11.07
CA ASN A 74 7.07 6.15 11.95
C ASN A 74 6.32 4.97 12.59
N PHE A 75 6.52 3.75 12.13
CA PHE A 75 5.70 2.61 12.55
C PHE A 75 6.53 1.39 12.89
N ARG A 76 5.94 0.50 13.68
CA ARG A 76 6.49 -0.82 13.93
C ARG A 76 5.88 -1.79 12.93
N TYR A 77 6.74 -2.44 12.17
CA TYR A 77 6.33 -3.39 11.13
C TYR A 77 7.26 -4.61 11.16
N LYS A 78 6.81 -5.67 10.52
CA LYS A 78 7.60 -6.89 10.32
C LYS A 78 7.28 -7.53 8.98
N ASN A 79 8.13 -8.43 8.54
CA ASN A 79 7.95 -9.20 7.30
C ASN A 79 7.80 -8.30 6.07
N LEU A 80 8.60 -7.23 6.00
CA LEU A 80 8.57 -6.33 4.85
C LEU A 80 9.14 -7.04 3.62
N ILE A 81 8.32 -7.10 2.58
CA ILE A 81 8.67 -7.63 1.27
C ILE A 81 8.46 -6.49 0.28
N LEU A 82 9.46 -6.23 -0.57
CA LEU A 82 9.31 -5.20 -1.60
C LEU A 82 10.04 -5.59 -2.89
N THR A 83 9.50 -5.16 -4.02
CA THR A 83 10.11 -5.32 -5.32
C THR A 83 9.65 -4.21 -6.26
N LYS A 84 10.53 -3.81 -7.17
CA LYS A 84 10.20 -2.85 -8.23
C LYS A 84 9.69 -3.53 -9.50
N ASP A 85 9.60 -4.86 -9.51
CA ASP A 85 9.11 -5.63 -10.65
C ASP A 85 8.34 -6.85 -10.14
N TYR A 86 7.11 -6.61 -9.71
CA TYR A 86 6.29 -7.61 -9.02
C TYR A 86 6.10 -8.89 -9.82
N TYR A 87 5.75 -8.79 -11.11
CA TYR A 87 5.43 -9.95 -11.93
C TYR A 87 6.61 -10.85 -12.25
N LYS A 88 7.84 -10.31 -12.15
CA LYS A 88 9.08 -11.08 -12.30
C LYS A 88 9.71 -11.45 -10.97
N SER A 89 9.06 -11.12 -9.86
CA SER A 89 9.58 -11.39 -8.53
C SER A 89 9.16 -12.78 -8.05
N SER A 90 9.87 -13.29 -7.03
CA SER A 90 9.50 -14.52 -6.34
C SER A 90 8.22 -14.39 -5.52
N PHE A 91 7.77 -13.17 -5.28
CA PHE A 91 6.56 -12.90 -4.49
C PHE A 91 5.27 -13.03 -5.29
N TYR A 92 5.35 -12.99 -6.62
CA TYR A 92 4.18 -13.08 -7.47
C TYR A 92 3.55 -14.47 -7.42
N SER A 93 2.23 -14.48 -7.25
CA SER A 93 1.42 -15.70 -7.37
C SER A 93 0.14 -15.34 -8.10
N GLU A 94 -0.12 -16.01 -9.21
CA GLU A 94 -1.32 -15.77 -10.01
C GLU A 94 -2.60 -16.02 -9.21
N GLU A 95 -2.59 -17.01 -8.33
CA GLU A 95 -3.73 -17.37 -7.48
C GLU A 95 -4.05 -16.30 -6.44
N LYS A 96 -3.01 -15.62 -5.92
CA LYS A 96 -3.15 -14.63 -4.85
C LYS A 96 -3.25 -13.20 -5.37
N ASN A 97 -2.98 -13.01 -6.65
CA ASN A 97 -2.94 -11.66 -7.21
C ASN A 97 -4.33 -11.17 -7.60
N ILE A 98 -4.66 -9.95 -7.16
CA ILE A 98 -5.85 -9.24 -7.60
C ILE A 98 -5.42 -8.28 -8.70
N LYS A 99 -5.73 -8.62 -9.94
CA LYS A 99 -5.35 -7.82 -11.10
C LYS A 99 -6.46 -6.84 -11.46
N THR A 100 -6.15 -5.56 -11.48
CA THR A 100 -7.07 -4.51 -11.91
C THR A 100 -6.93 -4.22 -13.40
N ARG A 101 -7.89 -3.45 -13.98
CA ARG A 101 -7.79 -2.99 -15.37
C ARG A 101 -6.56 -2.09 -15.58
N TYR A 102 -6.20 -1.27 -14.60
CA TYR A 102 -5.01 -0.43 -14.65
C TYR A 102 -3.75 -1.29 -14.72
N GLU A 103 -3.70 -2.35 -13.95
CA GLU A 103 -2.57 -3.27 -13.94
C GLU A 103 -2.39 -3.95 -15.27
N GLU A 104 -3.47 -4.42 -15.89
CA GLU A 104 -3.44 -4.99 -17.25
C GLU A 104 -2.90 -4.00 -18.28
N LYS A 105 -3.34 -2.74 -18.20
CA LYS A 105 -2.87 -1.68 -19.07
C LYS A 105 -1.37 -1.46 -18.94
N PHE A 106 -0.86 -1.38 -17.70
CA PHE A 106 0.57 -1.18 -17.46
C PHE A 106 1.40 -2.36 -17.92
N LEU A 107 0.92 -3.57 -17.75
CA LEU A 107 1.59 -4.78 -18.25
C LEU A 107 1.69 -4.79 -19.78
N LYS A 108 0.63 -4.38 -20.48
CA LYS A 108 0.63 -4.25 -21.95
C LYS A 108 1.63 -3.19 -22.42
N MET A 109 1.91 -2.19 -21.62
CA MET A 109 2.88 -1.13 -21.91
C MET A 109 4.29 -1.50 -21.45
N ASN A 110 4.52 -2.73 -21.00
CA ASN A 110 5.80 -3.20 -20.42
C ASN A 110 6.27 -2.37 -19.22
N LYS A 111 5.35 -1.76 -18.50
CA LYS A 111 5.68 -1.04 -17.27
C LYS A 111 5.86 -2.00 -16.11
N LYS A 112 6.87 -1.73 -15.30
CA LYS A 112 7.12 -2.49 -14.07
C LYS A 112 6.14 -2.03 -12.98
N ILE A 113 5.68 -2.98 -12.18
CA ILE A 113 4.79 -2.71 -11.06
C ILE A 113 5.59 -2.82 -9.77
N ASN A 114 5.63 -1.73 -9.01
CA ASN A 114 6.21 -1.73 -7.68
C ASN A 114 5.23 -2.36 -6.69
N TYR A 115 5.74 -3.23 -5.85
CA TYR A 115 4.93 -3.97 -4.88
C TYR A 115 5.61 -3.99 -3.52
N LEU A 116 4.85 -3.75 -2.48
CA LEU A 116 5.31 -4.03 -1.13
C LEU A 116 4.17 -4.60 -0.29
N GLU A 117 4.55 -5.38 0.69
CA GLU A 117 3.66 -5.83 1.75
C GLU A 117 4.42 -5.87 3.07
N PHE A 118 3.73 -5.65 4.14
CA PHE A 118 4.28 -5.81 5.48
C PHE A 118 3.16 -6.09 6.47
N ASN A 119 3.53 -6.61 7.63
CA ASN A 119 2.61 -6.81 8.74
C ASN A 119 2.80 -5.73 9.79
N LYS A 120 1.70 -5.31 10.39
CA LYS A 120 1.72 -4.49 11.59
C LYS A 120 2.42 -5.27 12.70
N ALA A 121 3.36 -4.64 13.41
CA ALA A 121 3.99 -5.19 14.60
C ALA A 121 3.52 -4.43 15.84
N ASN A 122 3.42 -5.12 16.94
CA ASN A 122 3.04 -4.49 18.22
C ASN A 122 4.26 -3.95 18.97
#